data_ef370f1925c5ab715eec717df36c170f
#
_entry.id   ef370f1925c5ab715eec717df36c170f
#
_cell.length_a   1.000
_cell.length_b   1.000
_cell.length_c   1.000
_cell.angle_alpha   90.00
_cell.angle_beta   90.00
_cell.angle_gamma   90.00
#
_symmetry.space_group_name_H-M   'P 1'
#
loop_
_entity.id
_entity.type
_entity.pdbx_description
1 polymer ?
#
loop_
_entity_poly.entity_id
_entity_poly.type
_entity_poly.pdbx_seq_one_letter_code
_entity_poly.pdbx_strand_id
1 'polypeptide(L)' 'MYKIYADLIEKGLKTIDDVPLRIRDKVKHELIKRGREDLTGGK' A
#
# COMPACT_ATOMS: atom_id res chain seq x y z
N MET A 1 -5.10 6.00 -9.08
CA MET A 1 -4.14 6.68 -8.19
C MET A 1 -3.58 5.79 -7.11
N TYR A 2 -4.34 4.81 -6.66
CA TYR A 2 -3.84 3.98 -5.57
C TYR A 2 -2.60 3.16 -5.98
N LYS A 3 -2.44 2.88 -7.26
CA LYS A 3 -1.29 2.10 -7.70
C LYS A 3 0.01 2.87 -7.51
N ILE A 4 -0.05 4.17 -7.61
CA ILE A 4 1.13 5.00 -7.38
C ILE A 4 1.56 4.87 -5.93
N TYR A 5 0.59 4.86 -5.02
CA TYR A 5 0.91 4.68 -3.61
C TYR A 5 1.54 3.31 -3.38
N ALA A 6 0.99 2.28 -4.01
CA ALA A 6 1.56 0.94 -3.85
C ALA A 6 3.00 0.90 -4.34
N ASP A 7 3.28 1.57 -5.45
CA ASP A 7 4.65 1.64 -5.96
C ASP A 7 5.57 2.31 -4.96
N LEU A 8 5.13 3.43 -4.39
CA LEU A 8 5.95 4.17 -3.44
C LEU A 8 6.20 3.36 -2.18
N ILE A 9 5.20 2.62 -1.74
CA ILE A 9 5.34 1.80 -0.56
C ILE A 9 6.34 0.68 -0.82
N GLU A 10 6.29 0.06 -1.98
CA GLU A 10 7.23 -0.99 -2.33
C GLU A 10 8.65 -0.47 -2.38
N LYS A 11 8.82 0.78 -2.76
CA LYS A 11 10.15 1.38 -2.84
C LYS A 11 10.63 1.90 -1.49
N GLY A 12 9.77 1.82 -0.48
CA GLY A 12 10.16 2.28 0.86
C GLY A 12 10.08 3.79 1.02
N LEU A 13 9.43 4.48 0.08
CA LEU A 13 9.33 5.93 0.13
C LEU A 13 8.10 6.40 0.91
N LYS A 14 7.14 5.52 1.10
CA LYS A 14 5.95 5.83 1.86
C LYS A 14 5.50 4.60 2.62
N THR A 15 4.62 4.81 3.60
CA THR A 15 4.05 3.69 4.34
C THR A 15 2.55 3.69 4.14
N ILE A 16 1.91 2.60 4.57
CA ILE A 16 0.46 2.51 4.44
C ILE A 16 -0.24 3.62 5.21
N ASP A 17 0.37 4.08 6.29
CA ASP A 17 -0.21 5.15 7.09
C ASP A 17 -0.19 6.49 6.37
N ASP A 18 0.66 6.63 5.36
CA ASP A 18 0.72 7.85 4.57
C ASP A 18 -0.37 7.91 3.52
N VAL A 19 -1.11 6.82 3.36
CA VAL A 19 -2.16 6.75 2.34
C VAL A 19 -3.47 7.27 2.92
N PRO A 20 -4.19 8.13 2.17
CA PRO A 20 -5.48 8.59 2.64
C PRO A 20 -6.41 7.43 2.99
N LEU A 21 -7.17 7.57 4.05
CA LEU A 21 -8.06 6.51 4.51
C LEU A 21 -9.00 6.02 3.41
N ARG A 22 -9.42 6.94 2.55
CA ARG A 22 -10.39 6.61 1.53
C ARG A 22 -9.92 5.53 0.58
N ILE A 23 -8.63 5.51 0.29
CA ILE A 23 -8.10 4.57 -0.68
C ILE A 23 -7.14 3.59 -0.05
N ARG A 24 -7.03 3.62 1.27
CA ARG A 24 -6.10 2.74 1.95
C ARG A 24 -6.41 1.27 1.68
N ASP A 25 -7.70 0.91 1.70
CA ASP A 25 -8.09 -0.46 1.43
C ASP A 25 -7.69 -0.90 0.03
N LYS A 26 -7.84 0.01 -0.93
CA LYS A 26 -7.48 -0.32 -2.30
C LYS A 26 -5.98 -0.52 -2.43
N VAL A 27 -5.21 0.31 -1.75
CA VAL A 27 -3.76 0.17 -1.77
C VAL A 27 -3.35 -1.15 -1.12
N LYS A 28 -3.98 -1.50 -0.02
CA LYS A 28 -3.69 -2.76 0.64
C LYS A 28 -3.98 -3.95 -0.28
N HIS A 29 -5.12 -3.91 -0.96
CA HIS A 29 -5.49 -4.98 -1.88
C HIS A 29 -4.46 -5.09 -3.01
N GLU A 30 -4.01 -3.95 -3.50
CA GLU A 30 -3.02 -3.96 -4.56
C GLU A 30 -1.71 -4.58 -4.08
N LEU A 31 -1.29 -4.26 -2.87
CA LEU A 31 -0.06 -4.82 -2.32
C LEU A 31 -0.19 -6.33 -2.13
N ILE A 32 -1.35 -6.77 -1.66
CA ILE A 32 -1.58 -8.20 -1.49
C ILE A 32 -1.52 -8.91 -2.83
N LYS A 33 -2.11 -8.30 -3.85
CA LYS A 33 -2.10 -8.84 -5.19
C LYS A 33 -0.68 -8.98 -5.72
N ARG A 34 0.19 -8.08 -5.33
CA ARG A 34 1.59 -8.09 -5.76
C ARG A 34 2.44 -9.01 -4.91
N GLY A 35 1.83 -9.70 -3.95
CA GLY A 35 2.58 -10.59 -3.07
C GLY A 35 3.33 -9.85 -1.98
N ARG A 36 2.93 -8.63 -1.67
CA ARG A 36 3.58 -7.82 -0.66
C ARG A 36 2.65 -7.49 0.49
N GLU A 37 2.02 -8.52 1.01
CA GLU A 37 1.10 -8.35 2.13
C GLU A 37 1.80 -7.78 3.35
N ASP A 38 3.10 -8.02 3.47
CA ASP A 38 3.88 -7.51 4.58
C ASP A 38 3.86 -5.98 4.63
N LEU A 39 3.60 -5.34 3.51
CA LEU A 39 3.62 -3.88 3.44
C LEU A 39 2.29 -3.24 3.76
N THR A 40 1.28 -4.04 4.06
CA THR A 40 -0.04 -3.49 4.37
C THR A 40 -0.14 -2.98 5.79
N GLY A 41 0.92 -3.09 6.55
CA GLY A 41 0.92 -2.61 7.92
C GLY A 41 0.30 -3.57 8.90
N GLY A 42 -0.27 -4.64 8.40
CA GLY A 42 -0.84 -5.64 9.28
C GLY A 42 0.21 -6.66 9.62
N LYS A 43 0.08 -7.21 10.73
CA LYS A 43 1.03 -8.23 11.09
C LYS A 43 0.37 -9.47 11.37
#